data_5a804b160553d567b5553fea78fc9ab2
#
_entry.id   5a804b160553d567b5553fea78fc9ab2
#
_cell.length_a   1.000
_cell.length_b   1.000
_cell.length_c   1.000
_cell.angle_alpha   90.00
_cell.angle_beta   90.00
_cell.angle_gamma   90.00
#
_symmetry.space_group_name_H-M   'P 1'
#
loop_
_entity.id
_entity.type
_entity.pdbx_description
1 polymer ?
#
loop_
_entity_poly.entity_id
_entity_poly.type
_entity_poly.pdbx_seq_one_letter_code
_entity_poly.pdbx_strand_id
1 'polypeptide(L)'
;LASFQRYSTKQGQMWLFKMDMGVNPQTGKRKTTTRRGFKTKKEAQIAAGKLEQELLSGISITNSNITFNETFAQWFSNHSKTIKPSTKKSIESKFKKHILPRFGKLKINDITRPYCQQMINEIAESIKSVNDIKIQANQVFKYAVKMDIIQKNPLEYVSIPKQQKDLIDENNHENERNYWKKDEVKRFLSITKEELSLRDHTLFHLLIYTGARKGELLALRWDDINFETGFIRLTKTLFHNEGKFIFQTSKTKESKRLISLGTKTLSLLKKWRIEQIQANLANVNTNSGEIIFTRDDGSPMRLAYLNDKLSALIRRHKLHGVTIHGLRHTHASLLFEAGASIKEVQERLGHSDIQMTMNIYTHVTDDLKEQTAEKFQRYIEL
;
A
#
# COMPACT_ATOMS: atom_id res chain seq x y z
N LEU A 1 6.15 -29.33 40.38
CA LEU A 1 6.03 -30.79 40.45
C LEU A 1 4.58 -31.21 40.24
N ALA A 2 4.34 -32.22 39.38
CA ALA A 2 3.01 -32.76 39.09
C ALA A 2 2.67 -33.85 40.13
N SER A 3 1.42 -33.87 40.64
CA SER A 3 0.87 -34.96 41.43
C SER A 3 -0.06 -35.83 40.60
N PHE A 4 -0.01 -37.14 40.75
CA PHE A 4 -0.77 -38.13 39.98
C PHE A 4 -1.73 -38.88 40.87
N GLN A 5 -3.01 -38.99 40.47
CA GLN A 5 -4.06 -39.66 41.23
C GLN A 5 -4.90 -40.56 40.32
N ARG A 6 -5.37 -41.68 40.88
CA ARG A 6 -6.39 -42.54 40.27
C ARG A 6 -7.78 -42.04 40.61
N TYR A 7 -8.71 -42.20 39.68
CA TYR A 7 -10.13 -41.94 39.91
C TYR A 7 -10.98 -42.93 39.12
N SER A 8 -12.16 -43.24 39.65
CA SER A 8 -13.09 -44.17 38.99
C SER A 8 -14.06 -43.46 38.08
N THR A 9 -14.33 -44.05 36.92
CA THR A 9 -15.36 -43.61 35.96
C THR A 9 -16.30 -44.80 35.66
N LYS A 10 -17.42 -44.53 35.01
CA LYS A 10 -18.32 -45.60 34.52
C LYS A 10 -17.64 -46.58 33.56
N GLN A 11 -16.51 -46.19 32.97
CA GLN A 11 -15.71 -46.98 32.00
C GLN A 11 -14.46 -47.62 32.60
N GLY A 12 -14.28 -47.56 33.95
CA GLY A 12 -13.13 -48.10 34.64
C GLY A 12 -12.26 -47.08 35.34
N GLN A 13 -11.12 -47.55 35.85
CA GLN A 13 -10.17 -46.71 36.56
C GLN A 13 -9.30 -45.92 35.59
N MET A 14 -9.19 -44.60 35.80
CA MET A 14 -8.40 -43.70 35.05
C MET A 14 -7.43 -42.87 35.89
N TRP A 15 -6.46 -42.22 35.24
CA TRP A 15 -5.49 -41.39 35.91
C TRP A 15 -5.73 -39.93 35.59
N LEU A 16 -5.41 -39.07 36.55
CA LEU A 16 -5.31 -37.63 36.40
C LEU A 16 -3.96 -37.13 36.94
N PHE A 17 -3.53 -35.97 36.48
CA PHE A 17 -2.48 -35.22 37.14
C PHE A 17 -2.92 -33.79 37.46
N LYS A 18 -2.36 -33.26 38.54
CA LYS A 18 -2.50 -31.88 38.96
C LYS A 18 -1.10 -31.26 39.01
N MET A 19 -0.93 -30.09 38.37
CA MET A 19 0.33 -29.40 38.32
C MET A 19 0.16 -27.93 38.65
N ASP A 20 1.16 -27.34 39.33
CA ASP A 20 1.25 -25.91 39.60
C ASP A 20 1.74 -25.20 38.34
N MET A 21 1.04 -24.15 37.91
CA MET A 21 1.29 -23.36 36.73
C MET A 21 1.97 -22.01 37.06
N GLY A 22 2.43 -21.82 38.31
CA GLY A 22 2.99 -20.57 38.79
C GLY A 22 1.95 -19.60 39.33
N VAL A 23 2.34 -18.33 39.46
CA VAL A 23 1.51 -17.26 40.02
C VAL A 23 0.94 -16.41 38.85
N ASN A 24 -0.35 -16.13 38.91
CA ASN A 24 -0.97 -15.19 37.99
C ASN A 24 -0.46 -13.77 38.28
N PRO A 25 0.25 -13.10 37.36
CA PRO A 25 0.85 -11.79 37.62
C PRO A 25 -0.17 -10.68 37.88
N GLN A 26 -1.44 -10.84 37.42
CA GLN A 26 -2.49 -9.83 37.61
C GLN A 26 -3.18 -9.97 38.94
N THR A 27 -3.29 -11.18 39.48
CA THR A 27 -4.08 -11.47 40.73
C THR A 27 -3.21 -11.89 41.91
N GLY A 28 -1.92 -12.16 41.70
CA GLY A 28 -1.00 -12.68 42.73
C GLY A 28 -1.32 -14.09 43.22
N LYS A 29 -2.36 -14.77 42.71
CA LYS A 29 -2.80 -16.09 43.16
C LYS A 29 -2.10 -17.21 42.40
N ARG A 30 -1.79 -18.32 43.09
CA ARG A 30 -1.28 -19.54 42.46
C ARG A 30 -2.32 -20.15 41.52
N LYS A 31 -1.87 -20.51 40.31
CA LYS A 31 -2.68 -21.14 39.27
C LYS A 31 -2.29 -22.63 39.21
N THR A 32 -3.27 -23.53 39.36
CA THR A 32 -3.05 -24.97 39.20
C THR A 32 -3.91 -25.48 38.06
N THR A 33 -3.43 -26.49 37.33
CA THR A 33 -4.21 -27.19 36.30
C THR A 33 -4.40 -28.65 36.69
N THR A 34 -5.55 -29.23 36.35
CA THR A 34 -5.84 -30.66 36.51
C THR A 34 -6.27 -31.22 35.16
N ARG A 35 -5.53 -32.22 34.65
CA ARG A 35 -5.90 -32.94 33.42
C ARG A 35 -6.29 -34.37 33.76
N ARG A 36 -7.37 -34.88 33.17
CA ARG A 36 -8.00 -36.18 33.45
C ARG A 36 -8.10 -37.02 32.19
N GLY A 37 -8.42 -38.31 32.32
CA GLY A 37 -8.75 -39.19 31.18
C GLY A 37 -7.59 -40.04 30.68
N PHE A 38 -6.52 -40.19 31.43
CA PHE A 38 -5.40 -41.05 31.04
C PHE A 38 -5.66 -42.51 31.47
N LYS A 39 -5.44 -43.47 30.56
CA LYS A 39 -5.62 -44.89 30.84
C LYS A 39 -4.53 -45.45 31.76
N THR A 40 -3.32 -44.92 31.68
CA THR A 40 -2.16 -45.36 32.45
C THR A 40 -1.48 -44.21 33.17
N LYS A 41 -0.76 -44.52 34.24
CA LYS A 41 0.09 -43.55 34.96
C LYS A 41 1.20 -42.99 34.04
N LYS A 42 1.73 -43.84 33.14
CA LYS A 42 2.77 -43.47 32.19
C LYS A 42 2.29 -42.44 31.21
N GLU A 43 1.05 -42.57 30.68
CA GLU A 43 0.43 -41.54 29.80
C GLU A 43 0.27 -40.22 30.52
N ALA A 44 -0.21 -40.23 31.77
CA ALA A 44 -0.33 -39.03 32.61
C ALA A 44 1.02 -38.36 32.85
N GLN A 45 2.07 -39.16 33.10
CA GLN A 45 3.44 -38.66 33.29
C GLN A 45 4.02 -38.03 32.02
N ILE A 46 3.84 -38.63 30.86
CA ILE A 46 4.26 -38.08 29.57
C ILE A 46 3.55 -36.73 29.28
N ALA A 47 2.23 -36.70 29.54
CA ALA A 47 1.46 -35.49 29.37
C ALA A 47 1.87 -34.36 30.33
N ALA A 48 2.20 -34.72 31.60
CA ALA A 48 2.71 -33.78 32.58
C ALA A 48 4.10 -33.25 32.22
N GLY A 49 5.01 -34.10 31.75
CA GLY A 49 6.35 -33.71 31.31
C GLY A 49 6.32 -32.78 30.08
N LYS A 50 5.43 -33.03 29.12
CA LYS A 50 5.21 -32.10 28.00
C LYS A 50 4.72 -30.73 28.49
N LEU A 51 3.77 -30.71 29.42
CA LEU A 51 3.25 -29.48 29.99
C LEU A 51 4.31 -28.72 30.79
N GLU A 52 5.19 -29.42 31.50
CA GLU A 52 6.30 -28.83 32.25
C GLU A 52 7.35 -28.22 31.32
N GLN A 53 7.64 -28.90 30.21
CA GLN A 53 8.54 -28.39 29.19
C GLN A 53 7.97 -27.15 28.47
N GLU A 54 6.66 -27.11 28.22
CA GLU A 54 5.95 -25.96 27.70
C GLU A 54 5.98 -24.76 28.67
N LEU A 55 5.83 -25.02 30.00
CA LEU A 55 5.96 -24.00 31.04
C LEU A 55 7.38 -23.42 31.13
N LEU A 56 8.40 -24.30 31.09
CA LEU A 56 9.81 -23.88 31.12
C LEU A 56 10.23 -23.09 29.87
N SER A 57 9.61 -23.36 28.73
CA SER A 57 9.84 -22.59 27.50
C SER A 57 9.13 -21.24 27.49
N GLY A 58 8.44 -20.83 28.56
CA GLY A 58 7.79 -19.53 28.70
C GLY A 58 6.49 -19.39 27.90
N ILE A 59 6.00 -20.49 27.32
CA ILE A 59 4.77 -20.45 26.50
C ILE A 59 3.57 -20.30 27.43
N SER A 60 2.86 -19.21 27.30
CA SER A 60 1.64 -18.98 28.07
C SER A 60 0.54 -19.96 27.64
N ILE A 61 0.36 -21.04 28.44
CA ILE A 61 -0.68 -22.07 28.26
C ILE A 61 -2.11 -21.47 28.33
N THR A 62 -2.23 -20.23 28.75
CA THR A 62 -3.51 -19.52 28.89
C THR A 62 -4.18 -19.14 27.57
N ASN A 63 -3.46 -19.19 26.45
CA ASN A 63 -3.97 -18.74 25.15
C ASN A 63 -4.16 -19.86 24.10
N SER A 64 -4.25 -21.12 24.52
CA SER A 64 -4.42 -22.27 23.61
C SER A 64 -5.66 -22.21 22.71
N ASN A 65 -6.61 -21.32 22.99
CA ASN A 65 -7.88 -21.20 22.28
C ASN A 65 -8.06 -19.88 21.54
N ILE A 66 -7.07 -18.98 21.55
CA ILE A 66 -7.19 -17.69 20.86
C ILE A 66 -7.26 -17.88 19.34
N THR A 67 -8.21 -17.22 18.70
CA THR A 67 -8.38 -17.26 17.25
C THR A 67 -7.43 -16.29 16.56
N PHE A 68 -7.22 -16.49 15.25
CA PHE A 68 -6.47 -15.54 14.45
C PHE A 68 -7.13 -14.15 14.44
N ASN A 69 -8.47 -14.08 14.43
CA ASN A 69 -9.19 -12.80 14.47
C ASN A 69 -8.96 -12.04 15.78
N GLU A 70 -8.97 -12.72 16.92
CA GLU A 70 -8.66 -12.10 18.22
C GLU A 70 -7.21 -11.61 18.27
N THR A 71 -6.27 -12.41 17.76
CA THR A 71 -4.87 -12.01 17.65
C THR A 71 -4.69 -10.80 16.71
N PHE A 72 -5.39 -10.79 15.58
CA PHE A 72 -5.43 -9.63 14.68
C PHE A 72 -5.95 -8.38 15.39
N ALA A 73 -7.05 -8.49 16.14
CA ALA A 73 -7.63 -7.36 16.86
C ALA A 73 -6.65 -6.76 17.89
N GLN A 74 -5.94 -7.61 18.66
CA GLN A 74 -4.91 -7.18 19.59
C GLN A 74 -3.74 -6.48 18.89
N TRP A 75 -3.21 -7.07 17.81
CA TRP A 75 -2.14 -6.48 17.03
C TRP A 75 -2.58 -5.14 16.43
N PHE A 76 -3.76 -5.11 15.81
CA PHE A 76 -4.24 -3.94 15.08
C PHE A 76 -4.60 -2.77 15.99
N SER A 77 -5.11 -3.03 17.20
CA SER A 77 -5.37 -2.01 18.22
C SER A 77 -4.13 -1.16 18.52
N ASN A 78 -2.96 -1.80 18.60
CA ASN A 78 -1.69 -1.11 18.85
C ASN A 78 -1.11 -0.52 17.56
N HIS A 79 -1.06 -1.31 16.50
CA HIS A 79 -0.45 -0.91 15.23
C HIS A 79 -1.18 0.26 14.55
N SER A 80 -2.50 0.30 14.64
CA SER A 80 -3.32 1.36 14.04
C SER A 80 -3.05 2.75 14.58
N LYS A 81 -2.52 2.86 15.81
CA LYS A 81 -2.14 4.15 16.44
C LYS A 81 -0.85 4.75 15.86
N THR A 82 -0.02 3.93 15.22
CA THR A 82 1.30 4.33 14.71
C THR A 82 1.32 4.61 13.21
N ILE A 83 0.22 4.33 12.52
CA ILE A 83 0.12 4.43 11.06
C ILE A 83 -0.86 5.50 10.61
N LYS A 84 -0.69 5.98 9.36
CA LYS A 84 -1.59 6.97 8.75
C LYS A 84 -2.97 6.38 8.49
N PRO A 85 -4.06 7.21 8.53
CA PRO A 85 -5.43 6.76 8.24
C PRO A 85 -5.57 6.01 6.91
N SER A 86 -4.86 6.43 5.86
CA SER A 86 -4.85 5.75 4.56
C SER A 86 -4.28 4.33 4.63
N THR A 87 -3.21 4.13 5.39
CA THR A 87 -2.59 2.81 5.61
C THR A 87 -3.52 1.93 6.45
N LYS A 88 -4.11 2.49 7.52
CA LYS A 88 -5.11 1.81 8.36
C LYS A 88 -6.23 1.22 7.51
N LYS A 89 -6.88 2.06 6.68
CA LYS A 89 -7.97 1.64 5.78
C LYS A 89 -7.54 0.55 4.79
N SER A 90 -6.34 0.66 4.24
CA SER A 90 -5.80 -0.36 3.32
C SER A 90 -5.62 -1.71 4.01
N ILE A 91 -5.06 -1.71 5.22
CA ILE A 91 -4.88 -2.93 6.03
C ILE A 91 -6.24 -3.55 6.36
N GLU A 92 -7.18 -2.77 6.92
CA GLU A 92 -8.53 -3.23 7.25
C GLU A 92 -9.23 -3.87 6.06
N SER A 93 -9.14 -3.23 4.89
CA SER A 93 -9.73 -3.77 3.65
C SER A 93 -9.12 -5.10 3.24
N LYS A 94 -7.79 -5.26 3.30
CA LYS A 94 -7.10 -6.51 2.97
C LYS A 94 -7.47 -7.63 3.95
N PHE A 95 -7.50 -7.32 5.25
CA PHE A 95 -7.93 -8.29 6.26
C PHE A 95 -9.37 -8.72 6.06
N LYS A 96 -10.30 -7.77 5.93
CA LYS A 96 -11.73 -8.06 5.76
C LYS A 96 -12.03 -8.86 4.50
N LYS A 97 -11.37 -8.55 3.38
CA LYS A 97 -11.67 -9.19 2.09
C LYS A 97 -10.94 -10.52 1.88
N HIS A 98 -9.71 -10.66 2.35
CA HIS A 98 -8.84 -11.75 1.92
C HIS A 98 -8.30 -12.62 3.07
N ILE A 99 -7.98 -12.04 4.23
CA ILE A 99 -7.29 -12.75 5.30
C ILE A 99 -8.28 -13.35 6.30
N LEU A 100 -9.15 -12.54 6.89
CA LEU A 100 -10.10 -12.99 7.91
C LEU A 100 -11.11 -14.05 7.42
N PRO A 101 -11.61 -14.04 6.18
CA PRO A 101 -12.47 -15.11 5.69
C PRO A 101 -11.80 -16.50 5.73
N ARG A 102 -10.47 -16.55 5.63
CA ARG A 102 -9.69 -17.81 5.58
C ARG A 102 -9.10 -18.21 6.93
N PHE A 103 -8.57 -17.26 7.67
CA PHE A 103 -7.85 -17.53 8.92
C PHE A 103 -8.66 -17.17 10.16
N GLY A 104 -9.59 -16.22 10.09
CA GLY A 104 -10.17 -15.53 11.23
C GLY A 104 -10.76 -16.43 12.31
N LYS A 105 -11.51 -17.47 11.91
CA LYS A 105 -12.18 -18.39 12.83
C LYS A 105 -11.28 -19.50 13.37
N LEU A 106 -10.10 -19.68 12.80
CA LEU A 106 -9.18 -20.75 13.19
C LEU A 106 -8.45 -20.36 14.46
N LYS A 107 -8.19 -21.34 15.34
CA LYS A 107 -7.25 -21.16 16.45
C LYS A 107 -5.87 -20.94 15.86
N ILE A 108 -5.17 -19.90 16.31
CA ILE A 108 -3.89 -19.52 15.71
C ILE A 108 -2.83 -20.61 15.83
N ASN A 109 -2.88 -21.41 16.90
CA ASN A 109 -1.99 -22.54 17.12
C ASN A 109 -2.23 -23.72 16.15
N ASP A 110 -3.44 -23.85 15.61
CA ASP A 110 -3.82 -24.94 14.71
C ASP A 110 -3.51 -24.61 13.25
N ILE A 111 -3.12 -23.37 12.96
CA ILE A 111 -2.76 -22.94 11.60
C ILE A 111 -1.38 -23.48 11.24
N THR A 112 -1.34 -24.39 10.28
CA THR A 112 -0.12 -25.06 9.82
C THR A 112 0.48 -24.39 8.59
N ARG A 113 1.77 -24.63 8.31
CA ARG A 113 2.43 -24.14 7.09
C ARG A 113 1.79 -24.69 5.80
N PRO A 114 1.45 -25.98 5.66
CA PRO A 114 0.73 -26.46 4.49
C PRO A 114 -0.58 -25.74 4.24
N TYR A 115 -1.38 -25.48 5.28
CA TYR A 115 -2.60 -24.69 5.16
C TYR A 115 -2.31 -23.26 4.67
N CYS A 116 -1.29 -22.59 5.24
CA CYS A 116 -0.89 -21.26 4.78
C CYS A 116 -0.46 -21.27 3.31
N GLN A 117 0.29 -22.28 2.86
CA GLN A 117 0.69 -22.41 1.45
C GLN A 117 -0.51 -22.59 0.53
N GLN A 118 -1.45 -23.43 0.91
CA GLN A 118 -2.68 -23.61 0.15
C GLN A 118 -3.46 -22.30 0.01
N MET A 119 -3.66 -21.56 1.10
CA MET A 119 -4.37 -20.28 1.10
C MET A 119 -3.68 -19.22 0.25
N ILE A 120 -2.36 -19.17 0.26
CA ILE A 120 -1.59 -18.23 -0.58
C ILE A 120 -1.72 -18.62 -2.07
N ASN A 121 -1.72 -19.91 -2.39
CA ASN A 121 -1.93 -20.37 -3.77
C ASN A 121 -3.31 -19.96 -4.29
N GLU A 122 -4.38 -20.21 -3.53
CA GLU A 122 -5.75 -19.82 -3.87
C GLU A 122 -5.91 -18.30 -4.07
N ILE A 123 -5.25 -17.50 -3.23
CA ILE A 123 -5.27 -16.05 -3.38
C ILE A 123 -4.52 -15.62 -4.65
N ALA A 124 -3.41 -16.29 -4.97
CA ALA A 124 -2.59 -15.97 -6.13
C ALA A 124 -3.30 -16.20 -7.47
N GLU A 125 -4.24 -17.16 -7.55
CA GLU A 125 -5.08 -17.39 -8.73
C GLU A 125 -5.96 -16.18 -9.09
N SER A 126 -6.43 -15.44 -8.09
CA SER A 126 -7.41 -14.36 -8.27
C SER A 126 -6.84 -12.95 -8.08
N ILE A 127 -5.66 -12.80 -7.47
CA ILE A 127 -5.14 -11.50 -7.04
C ILE A 127 -3.66 -11.34 -7.39
N LYS A 128 -3.34 -10.39 -8.27
CA LYS A 128 -1.95 -10.04 -8.63
C LYS A 128 -1.11 -9.57 -7.43
N SER A 129 -1.72 -8.88 -6.44
CA SER A 129 -1.04 -8.34 -5.26
C SER A 129 -0.98 -9.31 -4.06
N VAL A 130 -0.90 -10.62 -4.31
CA VAL A 130 -0.84 -11.66 -3.26
C VAL A 130 0.31 -11.44 -2.27
N ASN A 131 1.44 -10.89 -2.71
CA ASN A 131 2.58 -10.58 -1.84
C ASN A 131 2.20 -9.60 -0.73
N ASP A 132 1.43 -8.56 -1.05
CA ASP A 132 0.94 -7.60 -0.06
C ASP A 132 0.04 -8.25 0.99
N ILE A 133 -0.82 -9.19 0.57
CA ILE A 133 -1.71 -9.92 1.47
C ILE A 133 -0.90 -10.83 2.38
N LYS A 134 0.09 -11.56 1.83
CA LYS A 134 1.01 -12.39 2.61
C LYS A 134 1.77 -11.56 3.64
N ILE A 135 2.31 -10.39 3.25
CA ILE A 135 3.03 -9.50 4.16
C ILE A 135 2.12 -9.07 5.31
N GLN A 136 0.87 -8.70 5.05
CA GLN A 136 -0.06 -8.27 6.09
C GLN A 136 -0.43 -9.41 7.05
N ALA A 137 -0.76 -10.60 6.54
CA ALA A 137 -1.03 -11.77 7.37
C ALA A 137 0.19 -12.16 8.23
N ASN A 138 1.39 -12.07 7.65
CA ASN A 138 2.66 -12.35 8.32
C ASN A 138 2.93 -11.43 9.52
N GLN A 139 2.44 -10.18 9.50
CA GLN A 139 2.59 -9.27 10.63
C GLN A 139 1.84 -9.77 11.88
N VAL A 140 0.65 -10.37 11.69
CA VAL A 140 -0.12 -10.96 12.81
C VAL A 140 0.58 -12.18 13.38
N PHE A 141 1.10 -13.07 12.53
CA PHE A 141 1.87 -14.23 13.01
C PHE A 141 3.17 -13.82 13.71
N LYS A 142 3.89 -12.82 13.19
CA LYS A 142 5.07 -12.26 13.86
C LYS A 142 4.71 -11.66 15.23
N TYR A 143 3.59 -10.96 15.32
CA TYR A 143 3.07 -10.47 16.60
C TYR A 143 2.75 -11.62 17.55
N ALA A 144 2.09 -12.68 17.07
CA ALA A 144 1.77 -13.85 17.86
C ALA A 144 3.02 -14.56 18.41
N VAL A 145 4.08 -14.68 17.61
CA VAL A 145 5.38 -15.19 18.08
C VAL A 145 5.99 -14.26 19.13
N LYS A 146 5.98 -12.94 18.89
CA LYS A 146 6.53 -11.94 19.83
C LYS A 146 5.80 -11.92 21.17
N MET A 147 4.53 -12.29 21.20
CA MET A 147 3.69 -12.36 22.42
C MET A 147 3.60 -13.76 23.00
N ASP A 148 4.46 -14.68 22.57
CA ASP A 148 4.51 -16.08 23.02
C ASP A 148 3.16 -16.82 22.91
N ILE A 149 2.30 -16.38 21.95
CA ILE A 149 1.02 -17.03 21.64
C ILE A 149 1.27 -18.29 20.82
N ILE A 150 2.23 -18.25 19.87
CA ILE A 150 2.69 -19.37 19.06
C ILE A 150 4.20 -19.44 19.07
N GLN A 151 4.77 -20.64 18.89
CA GLN A 151 6.22 -20.85 18.90
C GLN A 151 6.89 -20.49 17.59
N LYS A 152 6.22 -20.76 16.46
CA LYS A 152 6.78 -20.61 15.11
C LYS A 152 5.76 -19.93 14.20
N ASN A 153 6.26 -19.10 13.32
CA ASN A 153 5.43 -18.45 12.32
C ASN A 153 5.15 -19.41 11.14
N PRO A 154 3.89 -19.79 10.89
CA PRO A 154 3.59 -20.73 9.81
C PRO A 154 3.75 -20.12 8.41
N LEU A 155 3.75 -18.78 8.26
CA LEU A 155 3.94 -18.08 6.97
C LEU A 155 5.40 -17.84 6.61
N GLU A 156 6.36 -18.11 7.49
CA GLU A 156 7.77 -17.72 7.33
C GLU A 156 8.39 -18.23 6.02
N TYR A 157 8.15 -19.50 5.70
CA TYR A 157 8.72 -20.17 4.52
C TYR A 157 7.71 -20.46 3.40
N VAL A 158 6.53 -19.82 3.47
CA VAL A 158 5.52 -19.96 2.42
C VAL A 158 5.98 -19.21 1.17
N SER A 159 5.96 -19.87 0.03
CA SER A 159 6.30 -19.29 -1.27
C SER A 159 5.07 -18.73 -1.98
N ILE A 160 5.29 -17.71 -2.81
CA ILE A 160 4.25 -17.22 -3.72
C ILE A 160 4.46 -17.91 -5.06
N PRO A 161 3.44 -18.58 -5.62
CA PRO A 161 3.57 -19.20 -6.92
C PRO A 161 3.90 -18.15 -7.98
N LYS A 162 4.96 -18.39 -8.74
CA LYS A 162 5.27 -17.59 -9.92
C LYS A 162 4.33 -18.03 -11.04
N GLN A 163 3.48 -17.14 -11.52
CA GLN A 163 2.80 -17.38 -12.79
C GLN A 163 3.88 -17.46 -13.87
N GLN A 164 3.97 -18.58 -14.55
CA GLN A 164 4.78 -18.66 -15.76
C GLN A 164 4.14 -17.70 -16.77
N LYS A 165 4.85 -16.64 -17.13
CA LYS A 165 4.49 -15.84 -18.30
C LYS A 165 4.72 -16.77 -19.50
N ASP A 166 3.69 -16.98 -20.30
CA ASP A 166 3.84 -17.71 -21.56
C ASP A 166 4.89 -16.97 -22.39
N LEU A 167 5.92 -17.71 -22.84
CA LEU A 167 7.02 -17.19 -23.66
C LEU A 167 6.58 -16.59 -25.01
N ILE A 168 5.28 -16.74 -25.34
CA ILE A 168 4.64 -16.25 -26.58
C ILE A 168 4.35 -14.73 -26.51
N ASP A 169 4.35 -14.12 -25.31
CA ASP A 169 4.01 -12.69 -25.11
C ASP A 169 5.19 -11.72 -25.21
N GLU A 170 6.40 -12.17 -25.54
CA GLU A 170 7.58 -11.28 -25.65
C GLU A 170 7.44 -10.21 -26.76
N ASN A 171 6.52 -10.39 -27.71
CA ASN A 171 6.27 -9.41 -28.78
C ASN A 171 5.21 -8.34 -28.45
N ASN A 172 4.61 -8.37 -27.25
CA ASN A 172 3.56 -7.43 -26.82
C ASN A 172 4.06 -6.26 -25.96
N HIS A 173 5.34 -5.91 -25.99
CA HIS A 173 5.91 -4.82 -25.18
C HIS A 173 5.24 -3.45 -25.44
N GLU A 174 4.68 -3.20 -26.60
CA GLU A 174 3.95 -1.96 -26.87
C GLU A 174 2.63 -1.84 -26.12
N ASN A 175 1.95 -2.96 -25.82
CA ASN A 175 0.67 -2.96 -25.08
C ASN A 175 0.83 -2.85 -23.55
N GLU A 176 2.02 -3.11 -23.00
CA GLU A 176 2.30 -2.99 -21.55
C GLU A 176 2.78 -1.60 -21.13
N ARG A 177 3.03 -0.69 -22.07
CA ARG A 177 3.53 0.67 -21.81
C ARG A 177 2.51 1.51 -21.03
N ASN A 178 2.84 1.94 -19.82
CA ASN A 178 2.00 2.82 -19.00
C ASN A 178 2.54 4.27 -18.98
N TYR A 179 2.93 4.78 -20.13
CA TYR A 179 3.33 6.18 -20.33
C TYR A 179 3.07 6.60 -21.78
N TRP A 180 3.01 7.89 -22.03
CA TRP A 180 2.85 8.48 -23.35
C TRP A 180 4.16 9.00 -23.92
N LYS A 181 4.34 8.86 -25.22
CA LYS A 181 5.39 9.53 -26.01
C LYS A 181 5.04 11.02 -26.21
N LYS A 182 6.02 11.82 -26.59
CA LYS A 182 5.90 13.28 -26.76
C LYS A 182 4.69 13.72 -27.61
N ASP A 183 4.43 13.05 -28.72
CA ASP A 183 3.33 13.45 -29.63
C ASP A 183 1.95 13.04 -29.09
N GLU A 184 1.87 11.93 -28.33
CA GLU A 184 0.66 11.53 -27.63
C GLU A 184 0.29 12.54 -26.54
N VAL A 185 1.29 13.06 -25.81
CA VAL A 185 1.08 14.13 -24.82
C VAL A 185 0.58 15.41 -25.47
N LYS A 186 1.17 15.82 -26.61
CA LYS A 186 0.70 17.00 -27.35
C LYS A 186 -0.76 16.83 -27.79
N ARG A 187 -1.09 15.68 -28.40
CA ARG A 187 -2.45 15.34 -28.81
C ARG A 187 -3.44 15.37 -27.63
N PHE A 188 -3.09 14.76 -26.50
CA PHE A 188 -3.93 14.75 -25.32
C PHE A 188 -4.17 16.16 -24.77
N LEU A 189 -3.14 16.99 -24.69
CA LEU A 189 -3.26 18.37 -24.20
C LEU A 189 -4.11 19.25 -25.14
N SER A 190 -4.06 19.03 -26.45
CA SER A 190 -4.97 19.72 -27.40
C SER A 190 -6.42 19.30 -27.12
N ILE A 191 -6.70 18.01 -27.02
CA ILE A 191 -8.03 17.49 -26.72
C ILE A 191 -8.56 18.06 -25.38
N THR A 192 -7.76 18.06 -24.33
CA THR A 192 -8.20 18.59 -23.04
C THR A 192 -8.47 20.09 -23.04
N LYS A 193 -7.73 20.83 -23.85
CA LYS A 193 -7.94 22.28 -24.04
C LYS A 193 -9.24 22.60 -24.80
N GLU A 194 -9.62 21.75 -25.71
CA GLU A 194 -10.81 21.93 -26.56
C GLU A 194 -12.10 21.44 -25.89
N GLU A 195 -12.02 20.28 -25.18
CA GLU A 195 -13.21 19.59 -24.69
C GLU A 195 -13.48 19.77 -23.20
N LEU A 196 -12.49 20.18 -22.42
CA LEU A 196 -12.64 20.27 -20.97
C LEU A 196 -12.75 21.72 -20.48
N SER A 197 -13.29 21.89 -19.26
CA SER A 197 -13.21 23.16 -18.54
C SER A 197 -11.76 23.57 -18.32
N LEU A 198 -11.51 24.88 -18.15
CA LEU A 198 -10.18 25.40 -17.85
C LEU A 198 -9.59 24.74 -16.57
N ARG A 199 -10.43 24.46 -15.57
CA ARG A 199 -10.04 23.70 -14.35
C ARG A 199 -9.45 22.35 -14.72
N ASP A 200 -10.19 21.54 -15.45
CA ASP A 200 -9.80 20.16 -15.78
C ASP A 200 -8.60 20.10 -16.71
N HIS A 201 -8.55 21.00 -17.70
CA HIS A 201 -7.36 21.15 -18.56
C HIS A 201 -6.12 21.54 -17.75
N THR A 202 -6.22 22.53 -16.86
CA THR A 202 -5.11 22.96 -15.99
C THR A 202 -4.65 21.81 -15.09
N LEU A 203 -5.57 21.02 -14.58
CA LEU A 203 -5.27 19.88 -13.71
C LEU A 203 -4.48 18.78 -14.45
N PHE A 204 -4.91 18.38 -15.66
CA PHE A 204 -4.16 17.41 -16.48
C PHE A 204 -2.82 17.98 -16.95
N HIS A 205 -2.77 19.26 -17.32
CA HIS A 205 -1.53 19.94 -17.65
C HIS A 205 -0.53 19.86 -16.50
N LEU A 206 -0.94 20.19 -15.27
CA LEU A 206 -0.08 20.10 -14.10
C LEU A 206 0.38 18.67 -13.79
N LEU A 207 -0.48 17.65 -13.92
CA LEU A 207 -0.09 16.25 -13.75
C LEU A 207 1.09 15.89 -14.65
N ILE A 208 1.01 16.28 -15.93
CA ILE A 208 2.03 15.98 -16.95
C ILE A 208 3.29 16.80 -16.70
N TYR A 209 3.17 18.11 -16.45
CA TYR A 209 4.33 19.02 -16.37
C TYR A 209 5.06 18.98 -15.01
N THR A 210 4.45 18.45 -13.98
CA THR A 210 5.07 18.32 -12.64
C THR A 210 5.41 16.90 -12.26
N GLY A 211 4.77 15.90 -12.85
CA GLY A 211 4.84 14.53 -12.40
C GLY A 211 4.30 14.33 -10.98
N ALA A 212 3.50 15.26 -10.45
CA ALA A 212 2.91 15.16 -9.12
C ALA A 212 1.96 13.96 -9.02
N ARG A 213 1.86 13.38 -7.82
CA ARG A 213 0.84 12.36 -7.56
C ARG A 213 -0.54 13.03 -7.51
N LYS A 214 -1.58 12.35 -8.00
CA LYS A 214 -2.96 12.92 -8.02
C LYS A 214 -3.40 13.50 -6.67
N GLY A 215 -3.09 12.80 -5.58
CA GLY A 215 -3.44 13.27 -4.24
C GLY A 215 -2.65 14.49 -3.78
N GLU A 216 -1.41 14.67 -4.24
CA GLU A 216 -0.60 15.87 -4.01
C GLU A 216 -1.21 17.06 -4.74
N LEU A 217 -1.58 16.86 -6.01
CA LEU A 217 -2.16 17.91 -6.83
C LEU A 217 -3.53 18.39 -6.32
N LEU A 218 -4.40 17.44 -5.92
CA LEU A 218 -5.72 17.77 -5.37
C LEU A 218 -5.67 18.35 -3.95
N ALA A 219 -4.50 18.29 -3.29
CA ALA A 219 -4.28 18.92 -1.99
C ALA A 219 -3.66 20.32 -2.09
N LEU A 220 -3.35 20.82 -3.30
CA LEU A 220 -2.70 22.09 -3.50
C LEU A 220 -3.60 23.27 -3.11
N ARG A 221 -2.96 24.27 -2.51
CA ARG A 221 -3.55 25.57 -2.21
C ARG A 221 -2.82 26.65 -3.01
N TRP A 222 -3.44 27.79 -3.21
CA TRP A 222 -2.79 28.91 -3.90
C TRP A 222 -1.51 29.36 -3.23
N ASP A 223 -1.41 29.28 -1.89
CA ASP A 223 -0.20 29.61 -1.13
C ASP A 223 0.95 28.60 -1.33
N ASP A 224 0.67 27.44 -1.95
CA ASP A 224 1.72 26.50 -2.32
C ASP A 224 2.41 26.90 -3.65
N ILE A 225 1.91 27.94 -4.37
CA ILE A 225 2.48 28.45 -5.61
C ILE A 225 3.06 29.84 -5.40
N ASN A 226 4.35 29.99 -5.65
CA ASN A 226 4.98 31.30 -5.74
C ASN A 226 5.03 31.71 -7.21
N PHE A 227 4.21 32.69 -7.60
CA PHE A 227 4.11 33.19 -8.98
C PHE A 227 5.28 34.10 -9.40
N GLU A 228 6.07 34.61 -8.44
CA GLU A 228 7.25 35.43 -8.71
C GLU A 228 8.45 34.56 -9.05
N THR A 229 8.73 33.58 -8.19
CA THR A 229 9.84 32.65 -8.38
C THR A 229 9.52 31.46 -9.30
N GLY A 230 8.25 31.24 -9.60
CA GLY A 230 7.79 30.14 -10.45
C GLY A 230 7.86 28.76 -9.82
N PHE A 231 7.88 28.65 -8.48
CA PHE A 231 7.94 27.36 -7.79
C PHE A 231 6.59 26.94 -7.22
N ILE A 232 6.34 25.64 -7.27
CA ILE A 232 5.23 24.94 -6.58
C ILE A 232 5.78 24.05 -5.49
N ARG A 233 5.15 24.08 -4.31
CA ARG A 233 5.54 23.31 -3.12
C ARG A 233 4.59 22.13 -2.90
N LEU A 234 5.08 20.92 -3.03
CA LEU A 234 4.33 19.68 -2.80
C LEU A 234 4.69 19.11 -1.42
N THR A 235 3.81 19.26 -0.44
CA THR A 235 4.04 18.84 0.96
C THR A 235 2.89 18.02 1.54
N LYS A 236 1.73 18.03 0.88
CA LYS A 236 0.47 17.46 1.36
C LYS A 236 -0.10 16.50 0.32
N THR A 237 -1.00 15.63 0.76
CA THR A 237 -1.78 14.76 -0.13
C THR A 237 -3.22 14.69 0.38
N LEU A 238 -4.17 14.69 -0.53
CA LEU A 238 -5.58 14.50 -0.23
C LEU A 238 -5.87 13.01 -0.09
N PHE A 239 -6.58 12.65 0.97
CA PHE A 239 -7.10 11.32 1.21
C PHE A 239 -8.60 11.41 1.53
N HIS A 240 -9.38 10.45 1.04
CA HIS A 240 -10.81 10.38 1.31
C HIS A 240 -11.14 9.12 2.14
N ASN A 241 -11.77 9.33 3.29
CA ASN A 241 -12.20 8.25 4.17
C ASN A 241 -13.60 8.55 4.74
N GLU A 242 -14.52 7.59 4.60
CA GLU A 242 -15.86 7.64 5.21
C GLU A 242 -16.59 8.98 4.98
N GLY A 243 -16.61 9.45 3.72
CA GLY A 243 -17.23 10.71 3.37
C GLY A 243 -16.42 11.96 3.69
N LYS A 244 -15.29 11.85 4.40
CA LYS A 244 -14.46 12.99 4.80
C LYS A 244 -13.20 13.12 3.97
N PHE A 245 -12.86 14.34 3.59
CA PHE A 245 -11.57 14.67 2.96
C PHE A 245 -10.54 14.99 4.05
N ILE A 246 -9.38 14.35 3.98
CA ILE A 246 -8.31 14.49 4.97
C ILE A 246 -7.04 14.92 4.25
N PHE A 247 -6.49 16.06 4.62
CA PHE A 247 -5.19 16.53 4.16
C PHE A 247 -4.11 15.90 5.04
N GLN A 248 -3.28 15.02 4.45
CA GLN A 248 -2.19 14.35 5.14
C GLN A 248 -0.85 14.92 4.69
N THR A 249 0.13 14.95 5.56
CA THR A 249 1.52 15.23 5.18
C THR A 249 2.05 14.11 4.29
N SER A 250 3.01 14.42 3.42
CA SER A 250 3.72 13.43 2.62
C SER A 250 4.32 12.31 3.48
N LYS A 251 4.48 11.10 2.91
CA LYS A 251 4.93 9.91 3.67
C LYS A 251 6.39 9.99 4.09
N THR A 252 7.25 10.57 3.27
CA THR A 252 8.70 10.66 3.48
C THR A 252 9.15 12.11 3.37
N LYS A 253 10.38 12.42 3.83
CA LYS A 253 10.99 13.75 3.70
C LYS A 253 11.22 14.12 2.24
N GLU A 254 11.65 13.18 1.41
CA GLU A 254 11.93 13.34 -0.02
C GLU A 254 10.66 13.65 -0.84
N SER A 255 9.50 13.22 -0.34
CA SER A 255 8.21 13.55 -0.94
C SER A 255 7.87 15.04 -0.80
N LYS A 256 8.48 15.76 0.15
CA LYS A 256 8.34 17.22 0.29
C LYS A 256 9.35 17.89 -0.63
N ARG A 257 8.88 18.52 -1.69
CA ARG A 257 9.75 19.07 -2.71
C ARG A 257 9.20 20.36 -3.33
N LEU A 258 10.10 21.14 -3.90
CA LEU A 258 9.81 22.28 -4.75
C LEU A 258 10.00 21.87 -6.22
N ILE A 259 9.08 22.28 -7.08
CA ILE A 259 9.16 22.03 -8.52
C ILE A 259 9.06 23.37 -9.23
N SER A 260 10.02 23.66 -10.10
CA SER A 260 9.95 24.83 -10.98
C SER A 260 8.91 24.63 -12.06
N LEU A 261 8.11 25.65 -12.34
CA LEU A 261 7.09 25.69 -13.38
C LEU A 261 7.52 26.63 -14.51
N GLY A 262 7.32 26.19 -15.74
CA GLY A 262 7.54 27.06 -16.91
C GLY A 262 6.48 28.16 -17.04
N THR A 263 6.81 29.23 -17.74
CA THR A 263 5.97 30.44 -17.91
C THR A 263 4.57 30.11 -18.46
N LYS A 264 4.45 29.14 -19.37
CA LYS A 264 3.16 28.72 -19.96
C LYS A 264 2.26 28.09 -18.86
N THR A 265 2.83 27.28 -17.96
CA THR A 265 2.10 26.65 -16.84
C THR A 265 1.64 27.70 -15.84
N LEU A 266 2.50 28.67 -15.51
CA LEU A 266 2.15 29.78 -14.61
C LEU A 266 1.03 30.67 -15.20
N SER A 267 1.09 30.96 -16.49
CA SER A 267 0.03 31.71 -17.18
C SER A 267 -1.30 30.97 -17.16
N LEU A 268 -1.29 29.64 -17.35
CA LEU A 268 -2.49 28.81 -17.26
C LEU A 268 -3.08 28.81 -15.84
N LEU A 269 -2.24 28.71 -14.82
CA LEU A 269 -2.65 28.80 -13.42
C LEU A 269 -3.25 30.14 -13.05
N LYS A 270 -2.67 31.27 -13.56
CA LYS A 270 -3.22 32.61 -13.36
C LYS A 270 -4.61 32.73 -13.98
N LYS A 271 -4.82 32.22 -15.19
CA LYS A 271 -6.14 32.20 -15.86
C LYS A 271 -7.17 31.42 -15.03
N TRP A 272 -6.79 30.21 -14.58
CA TRP A 272 -7.68 29.40 -13.74
C TRP A 272 -8.00 30.09 -12.42
N ARG A 273 -7.03 30.76 -11.76
CA ARG A 273 -7.27 31.49 -10.52
C ARG A 273 -8.32 32.60 -10.70
N ILE A 274 -8.25 33.36 -11.80
CA ILE A 274 -9.22 34.41 -12.09
C ILE A 274 -10.61 33.81 -12.29
N GLU A 275 -10.74 32.74 -13.09
CA GLU A 275 -12.02 32.05 -13.34
C GLU A 275 -12.61 31.50 -12.05
N GLN A 276 -11.77 30.88 -11.18
CA GLN A 276 -12.21 30.37 -9.89
C GLN A 276 -12.71 31.49 -8.95
N ILE A 277 -12.02 32.63 -8.90
CA ILE A 277 -12.45 33.81 -8.12
C ILE A 277 -13.80 34.30 -8.61
N GLN A 278 -13.99 34.45 -9.93
CA GLN A 278 -15.26 34.88 -10.53
C GLN A 278 -16.39 33.92 -10.19
N ALA A 279 -16.15 32.60 -10.31
CA ALA A 279 -17.16 31.59 -9.97
C ALA A 279 -17.52 31.60 -8.49
N ASN A 280 -16.55 31.82 -7.61
CA ASN A 280 -16.77 31.90 -6.16
C ASN A 280 -17.56 33.16 -5.77
N LEU A 281 -17.33 34.30 -6.42
CA LEU A 281 -18.10 35.54 -6.19
C LEU A 281 -19.57 35.39 -6.59
N ALA A 282 -19.84 34.61 -7.64
CA ALA A 282 -21.20 34.30 -8.08
C ALA A 282 -21.96 33.36 -7.13
N ASN A 283 -21.25 32.54 -6.35
CA ASN A 283 -21.79 31.54 -5.42
C ASN A 283 -21.49 31.93 -3.96
N VAL A 284 -22.40 32.66 -3.30
CA VAL A 284 -22.28 33.25 -1.95
C VAL A 284 -21.89 32.22 -0.84
N ASN A 285 -21.98 30.92 -1.08
CA ASN A 285 -21.77 29.86 -0.08
C ASN A 285 -20.44 29.10 -0.19
N THR A 286 -19.50 29.54 -1.02
CA THR A 286 -18.26 28.76 -1.22
C THR A 286 -17.07 29.34 -0.46
N ASN A 287 -16.68 28.69 0.63
CA ASN A 287 -15.45 28.96 1.39
C ASN A 287 -14.20 28.37 0.72
N SER A 288 -14.16 28.28 -0.62
CA SER A 288 -13.19 27.49 -1.39
C SER A 288 -11.94 28.25 -1.83
N GLY A 289 -11.72 29.50 -1.37
CA GLY A 289 -10.66 30.37 -1.87
C GLY A 289 -9.23 29.87 -1.73
N GLU A 290 -8.96 28.86 -0.95
CA GLU A 290 -7.61 28.35 -0.69
C GLU A 290 -7.19 27.18 -1.59
N ILE A 291 -8.12 26.24 -1.88
CA ILE A 291 -7.81 25.02 -2.65
C ILE A 291 -7.88 25.31 -4.13
N ILE A 292 -6.86 24.88 -4.89
CA ILE A 292 -6.77 25.16 -6.33
C ILE A 292 -7.85 24.38 -7.13
N PHE A 293 -8.05 23.11 -6.80
CA PHE A 293 -8.97 22.23 -7.51
C PHE A 293 -10.12 21.77 -6.63
N THR A 294 -11.26 22.42 -6.81
CA THR A 294 -12.49 22.12 -6.08
C THR A 294 -13.60 21.71 -7.05
N ARG A 295 -14.66 21.16 -6.52
CA ARG A 295 -15.93 21.04 -7.21
C ARG A 295 -16.61 22.42 -7.28
N ASP A 296 -17.72 22.47 -7.99
CA ASP A 296 -18.50 23.70 -8.14
C ASP A 296 -19.15 24.16 -6.82
N ASP A 297 -19.34 23.24 -5.86
CA ASP A 297 -19.79 23.50 -4.49
C ASP A 297 -18.64 23.92 -3.54
N GLY A 298 -17.42 24.10 -4.05
CA GLY A 298 -16.23 24.43 -3.27
C GLY A 298 -15.61 23.27 -2.50
N SER A 299 -16.21 22.09 -2.49
CA SER A 299 -15.65 20.92 -1.82
C SER A 299 -14.45 20.34 -2.58
N PRO A 300 -13.52 19.62 -1.90
CA PRO A 300 -12.41 18.96 -2.57
C PRO A 300 -12.89 17.93 -3.61
N MET A 301 -12.13 17.78 -4.69
CA MET A 301 -12.45 16.82 -5.75
C MET A 301 -12.24 15.38 -5.27
N ARG A 302 -13.09 14.46 -5.72
CA ARG A 302 -12.89 13.02 -5.49
C ARG A 302 -11.64 12.54 -6.22
N LEU A 303 -10.82 11.71 -5.54
CA LEU A 303 -9.63 11.09 -6.16
C LEU A 303 -9.95 10.22 -7.39
N ALA A 304 -11.14 9.63 -7.45
CA ALA A 304 -11.58 8.84 -8.60
C ALA A 304 -11.91 9.69 -9.82
N TYR A 305 -12.31 10.98 -9.65
CA TYR A 305 -12.70 11.87 -10.73
C TYR A 305 -11.70 11.91 -11.89
N LEU A 306 -10.41 12.03 -11.55
CA LEU A 306 -9.34 12.06 -12.57
C LEU A 306 -9.24 10.75 -13.34
N ASN A 307 -9.40 9.61 -12.65
CA ASN A 307 -9.36 8.32 -13.31
C ASN A 307 -10.53 8.19 -14.30
N ASP A 308 -11.74 8.58 -13.86
CA ASP A 308 -12.95 8.51 -14.65
C ASP A 308 -12.84 9.39 -15.91
N LYS A 309 -12.37 10.64 -15.75
CA LYS A 309 -12.15 11.58 -16.85
C LYS A 309 -11.08 11.08 -17.83
N LEU A 310 -9.92 10.66 -17.34
CA LEU A 310 -8.84 10.15 -18.19
C LEU A 310 -9.31 8.93 -19.00
N SER A 311 -9.96 7.96 -18.33
CA SER A 311 -10.47 6.75 -18.99
C SER A 311 -11.52 7.07 -20.07
N ALA A 312 -12.37 8.07 -19.83
CA ALA A 312 -13.37 8.52 -20.80
C ALA A 312 -12.71 9.14 -22.04
N LEU A 313 -11.68 10.01 -21.87
CA LEU A 313 -10.94 10.63 -22.96
C LEU A 313 -10.15 9.60 -23.76
N ILE A 314 -9.42 8.70 -23.10
CA ILE A 314 -8.67 7.61 -23.74
C ILE A 314 -9.58 6.80 -24.66
N ARG A 315 -10.75 6.39 -24.16
CA ARG A 315 -11.71 5.58 -24.90
C ARG A 315 -12.32 6.36 -26.08
N ARG A 316 -12.73 7.64 -25.85
CA ARG A 316 -13.36 8.48 -26.87
C ARG A 316 -12.42 8.77 -28.06
N HIS A 317 -11.17 9.10 -27.76
CA HIS A 317 -10.17 9.52 -28.75
C HIS A 317 -9.24 8.39 -29.19
N LYS A 318 -9.49 7.15 -28.74
CA LYS A 318 -8.64 5.97 -29.04
C LYS A 318 -7.15 6.25 -28.77
N LEU A 319 -6.86 6.87 -27.60
CA LEU A 319 -5.50 7.13 -27.18
C LEU A 319 -4.89 5.86 -26.60
N HIS A 320 -3.56 5.79 -26.58
CA HIS A 320 -2.87 4.71 -25.86
C HIS A 320 -3.27 4.72 -24.38
N GLY A 321 -3.57 3.52 -23.83
CA GLY A 321 -4.06 3.36 -22.48
C GLY A 321 -3.00 3.66 -21.43
N VAL A 322 -3.23 4.67 -20.58
CA VAL A 322 -2.38 4.98 -19.43
C VAL A 322 -3.23 5.22 -18.18
N THR A 323 -2.65 5.00 -17.04
CA THR A 323 -3.27 5.36 -15.75
C THR A 323 -2.91 6.81 -15.37
N ILE A 324 -3.63 7.38 -14.36
CA ILE A 324 -3.21 8.68 -13.78
C ILE A 324 -1.78 8.61 -13.22
N HIS A 325 -1.35 7.47 -12.69
CA HIS A 325 0.05 7.29 -12.28
C HIS A 325 1.00 7.17 -13.47
N GLY A 326 0.51 6.65 -14.59
CA GLY A 326 1.23 6.61 -15.87
C GLY A 326 1.58 8.01 -16.42
N LEU A 327 0.79 9.07 -16.10
CA LEU A 327 1.16 10.45 -16.46
C LEU A 327 2.44 10.91 -15.72
N ARG A 328 2.69 10.41 -14.53
CA ARG A 328 3.95 10.64 -13.82
C ARG A 328 5.11 9.85 -14.45
N HIS A 329 4.87 8.65 -14.93
CA HIS A 329 5.85 7.91 -15.74
C HIS A 329 6.14 8.64 -17.04
N THR A 330 5.10 9.16 -17.71
CA THR A 330 5.22 10.03 -18.90
C THR A 330 6.15 11.23 -18.63
N HIS A 331 5.93 11.94 -17.52
CA HIS A 331 6.80 13.06 -17.13
C HIS A 331 8.27 12.64 -16.96
N ALA A 332 8.52 11.51 -16.28
CA ALA A 332 9.86 10.99 -16.09
C ALA A 332 10.52 10.58 -17.41
N SER A 333 9.79 9.84 -18.27
CA SER A 333 10.28 9.40 -19.58
C SER A 333 10.67 10.59 -20.47
N LEU A 334 9.81 11.60 -20.55
CA LEU A 334 10.09 12.81 -21.34
C LEU A 334 11.25 13.63 -20.77
N LEU A 335 11.50 13.63 -19.47
CA LEU A 335 12.68 14.25 -18.87
C LEU A 335 13.95 13.51 -19.27
N PHE A 336 13.95 12.18 -19.28
CA PHE A 336 15.08 11.39 -19.74
C PHE A 336 15.35 11.58 -21.23
N GLU A 337 14.30 11.61 -22.07
CA GLU A 337 14.42 11.96 -23.49
C GLU A 337 15.01 13.37 -23.70
N ALA A 338 14.69 14.31 -22.78
CA ALA A 338 15.24 15.67 -22.80
C ALA A 338 16.68 15.76 -22.24
N GLY A 339 17.29 14.64 -21.79
CA GLY A 339 18.67 14.57 -21.31
C GLY A 339 18.83 14.81 -19.80
N ALA A 340 17.76 14.83 -19.02
CA ALA A 340 17.87 14.97 -17.58
C ALA A 340 18.52 13.72 -16.94
N SER A 341 19.38 13.94 -15.96
CA SER A 341 20.02 12.87 -15.21
C SER A 341 19.02 12.11 -14.29
N ILE A 342 19.35 10.87 -13.94
CA ILE A 342 18.54 10.05 -13.02
C ILE A 342 18.32 10.79 -11.70
N LYS A 343 19.33 11.51 -11.21
CA LYS A 343 19.26 12.25 -9.95
C LYS A 343 18.28 13.41 -10.02
N GLU A 344 18.31 14.20 -11.08
CA GLU A 344 17.37 15.31 -11.30
C GLU A 344 15.92 14.82 -11.38
N VAL A 345 15.68 13.71 -12.11
CA VAL A 345 14.36 13.11 -12.20
C VAL A 345 13.90 12.55 -10.85
N GLN A 346 14.80 11.88 -10.10
CA GLN A 346 14.52 11.38 -8.76
C GLN A 346 14.07 12.50 -7.81
N GLU A 347 14.82 13.59 -7.76
CA GLU A 347 14.54 14.75 -6.89
C GLU A 347 13.24 15.44 -7.29
N ARG A 348 13.05 15.68 -8.58
CA ARG A 348 11.83 16.32 -9.11
C ARG A 348 10.57 15.49 -8.80
N LEU A 349 10.66 14.18 -8.91
CA LEU A 349 9.56 13.27 -8.59
C LEU A 349 9.41 13.05 -7.07
N GLY A 350 10.47 13.19 -6.28
CA GLY A 350 10.48 12.86 -4.86
C GLY A 350 10.36 11.35 -4.63
N HIS A 351 11.21 10.57 -5.32
CA HIS A 351 11.35 9.13 -5.08
C HIS A 351 12.34 8.91 -3.95
N SER A 352 11.90 8.23 -2.89
CA SER A 352 12.74 7.87 -1.75
C SER A 352 13.78 6.80 -2.11
N ASP A 353 13.49 5.98 -3.12
CA ASP A 353 14.37 4.95 -3.64
C ASP A 353 14.71 5.24 -5.11
N ILE A 354 15.99 5.27 -5.43
CA ILE A 354 16.50 5.50 -6.79
C ILE A 354 16.05 4.39 -7.74
N GLN A 355 15.84 3.16 -7.25
CA GLN A 355 15.39 2.04 -8.06
C GLN A 355 14.04 2.31 -8.73
N MET A 356 13.17 3.08 -8.08
CA MET A 356 11.89 3.49 -8.69
C MET A 356 12.10 4.37 -9.95
N THR A 357 13.16 5.18 -9.96
CA THR A 357 13.50 6.05 -11.10
C THR A 357 14.25 5.25 -12.16
N MET A 358 15.15 4.35 -11.73
CA MET A 358 15.89 3.45 -12.62
C MET A 358 14.98 2.53 -13.42
N ASN A 359 13.94 2.00 -12.82
CA ASN A 359 12.97 1.15 -13.52
C ASN A 359 12.28 1.89 -14.68
N ILE A 360 12.01 3.19 -14.54
CA ILE A 360 11.46 4.02 -15.64
C ILE A 360 12.53 4.25 -16.69
N TYR A 361 13.76 4.57 -16.26
CA TYR A 361 14.89 4.82 -17.16
C TYR A 361 15.19 3.63 -18.08
N THR A 362 15.17 2.40 -17.55
CA THR A 362 15.44 1.18 -18.32
C THR A 362 14.48 1.00 -19.50
N HIS A 363 13.20 1.35 -19.32
CA HIS A 363 12.21 1.27 -20.41
C HIS A 363 12.39 2.35 -21.48
N VAL A 364 12.96 3.50 -21.15
CA VAL A 364 13.20 4.62 -22.08
C VAL A 364 14.48 4.43 -22.88
N THR A 365 15.49 3.77 -22.25
CA THR A 365 16.80 3.60 -22.88
C THR A 365 16.84 2.55 -23.99
N ASP A 366 15.83 1.70 -24.13
CA ASP A 366 15.77 0.79 -25.26
C ASP A 366 15.59 1.58 -26.57
N ASP A 367 14.83 2.68 -26.59
CA ASP A 367 14.72 3.62 -27.72
C ASP A 367 15.99 4.51 -27.88
N LEU A 368 16.84 4.62 -26.85
CA LEU A 368 18.06 5.44 -26.85
C LEU A 368 19.35 4.65 -27.16
N LYS A 369 19.30 3.31 -27.24
CA LYS A 369 20.48 2.46 -27.51
C LYS A 369 21.13 2.80 -28.84
N GLU A 370 20.32 3.06 -29.88
CA GLU A 370 20.82 3.47 -31.20
C GLU A 370 21.54 4.83 -31.14
N GLN A 371 21.00 5.79 -30.39
CA GLN A 371 21.61 7.11 -30.23
C GLN A 371 22.91 7.09 -29.40
N THR A 372 23.12 6.07 -28.57
CA THR A 372 24.33 5.97 -27.73
C THR A 372 25.56 5.68 -28.56
N ALA A 373 25.46 4.83 -29.58
CA ALA A 373 26.53 4.57 -30.53
C ALA A 373 26.93 5.83 -31.30
N GLU A 374 25.92 6.59 -31.83
CA GLU A 374 26.18 7.84 -32.54
C GLU A 374 26.79 8.92 -31.61
N LYS A 375 26.33 9.04 -30.36
CA LYS A 375 26.90 9.97 -29.39
C LYS A 375 28.36 9.63 -29.08
N PHE A 376 28.67 8.35 -28.91
CA PHE A 376 30.05 7.91 -28.69
C PHE A 376 30.94 8.18 -29.89
N GLN A 377 30.45 7.88 -31.09
CA GLN A 377 31.21 8.14 -32.31
C GLN A 377 31.47 9.65 -32.47
N ARG A 378 30.49 10.52 -32.31
CA ARG A 378 30.68 11.98 -32.34
C ARG A 378 31.66 12.50 -31.28
N TYR A 379 31.69 11.89 -30.11
CA TYR A 379 32.61 12.28 -29.03
C TYR A 379 34.07 11.90 -29.32
N ILE A 380 34.30 10.79 -30.03
CA ILE A 380 35.64 10.34 -30.42
C ILE A 380 36.15 11.05 -31.68
N GLU A 381 35.26 11.45 -32.58
CA GLU A 381 35.59 12.18 -33.83
C GLU A 381 35.83 13.69 -33.62
N LEU A 382 35.64 14.22 -32.42
CA LEU A 382 35.97 15.58 -31.98
C LEU A 382 37.38 15.61 -31.40
#